data_42ac87476d998d13b10f4e20fdbde694
#
_entry.id   42ac87476d998d13b10f4e20fdbde694
#
_cell.length_a   1.000
_cell.length_b   1.000
_cell.length_c   1.000
_cell.angle_alpha   90.00
_cell.angle_beta   90.00
_cell.angle_gamma   90.00
#
_symmetry.space_group_name_H-M   'P 1'
#
loop_
_entity.id
_entity.type
_entity.pdbx_description
1 polymer ?
#
loop_
_entity_poly.entity_id
_entity_poly.type
_entity_poly.pdbx_seq_one_letter_code
_entity_poly.pdbx_strand_id
1 'polypeptide(L)'
;IVEQNTETDLSELSVNHILRKTPHPFDYSRGYGFNEGAKVTDGDYMIFADNDILLHEDLLKNFEKLVSGYDFFVPSQKFLNISRDGTKKVIAGDNLDEAWLGRNRPRVADNGAGGVCIMSRKGFYQVYGWEPSIGSWCPEDELMRSKVDTFGLKIGRSPYDMYHLDHDTKAHRKLARLNDK
;
A
#
# COMPACT_ATOMS: atom_id res chain seq x y z
N ILE A 1 -1.67 -10.58 6.61
CA ILE A 1 -1.84 -10.56 5.14
C ILE A 1 -3.26 -10.99 4.81
N VAL A 2 -3.92 -10.29 3.89
CA VAL A 2 -5.21 -10.68 3.33
C VAL A 2 -5.02 -11.05 1.87
N GLU A 3 -5.31 -12.29 1.53
CA GLU A 3 -5.23 -12.82 0.17
C GLU A 3 -6.64 -12.99 -0.41
N GLN A 4 -6.88 -12.45 -1.58
CA GLN A 4 -8.13 -12.57 -2.32
C GLN A 4 -7.92 -13.58 -3.47
N ASN A 5 -8.03 -14.87 -3.13
CA ASN A 5 -7.80 -15.96 -4.07
C ASN A 5 -8.69 -17.17 -3.73
N THR A 6 -8.70 -18.18 -4.59
CA THR A 6 -9.37 -19.46 -4.36
C THR A 6 -8.52 -20.43 -3.56
N GLU A 7 -7.21 -20.34 -3.65
CA GLU A 7 -6.21 -21.14 -2.96
C GLU A 7 -5.11 -20.25 -2.40
N THR A 8 -4.44 -20.67 -1.34
CA THR A 8 -3.36 -19.90 -0.74
C THR A 8 -1.98 -20.40 -1.19
N ASP A 9 -1.12 -19.46 -1.57
CA ASP A 9 0.30 -19.70 -1.83
C ASP A 9 1.17 -19.23 -0.64
N LEU A 10 0.54 -18.69 0.43
CA LEU A 10 1.22 -18.04 1.55
C LEU A 10 1.24 -18.89 2.82
N SER A 11 0.86 -20.17 2.75
CA SER A 11 0.75 -21.06 3.90
C SER A 11 2.07 -21.27 4.67
N GLU A 12 3.20 -21.08 4.00
CA GLU A 12 4.54 -21.27 4.59
C GLU A 12 5.04 -20.00 5.33
N LEU A 13 4.35 -18.87 5.19
CA LEU A 13 4.75 -17.65 5.86
C LEU A 13 4.35 -17.67 7.33
N SER A 14 5.31 -17.34 8.21
CA SER A 14 5.09 -17.20 9.66
C SER A 14 4.39 -15.88 10.01
N VAL A 15 3.26 -15.61 9.39
CA VAL A 15 2.45 -14.40 9.60
C VAL A 15 0.97 -14.75 9.71
N ASN A 16 0.20 -13.90 10.40
CA ASN A 16 -1.26 -14.03 10.38
C ASN A 16 -1.76 -13.81 8.95
N HIS A 17 -2.38 -14.83 8.41
CA HIS A 17 -2.85 -14.87 7.05
C HIS A 17 -4.34 -15.13 6.99
N ILE A 18 -5.06 -14.39 6.15
CA ILE A 18 -6.49 -14.52 5.94
C ILE A 18 -6.72 -14.77 4.46
N LEU A 19 -7.18 -15.97 4.14
CA LEU A 19 -7.68 -16.26 2.80
C LEU A 19 -9.17 -15.92 2.73
N ARG A 20 -9.52 -15.02 1.82
CA ARG A 20 -10.89 -14.68 1.50
C ARG A 20 -11.26 -15.26 0.14
N LYS A 21 -12.00 -16.35 0.14
CA LYS A 21 -12.69 -16.87 -1.05
C LYS A 21 -13.90 -15.97 -1.29
N THR A 22 -13.72 -14.92 -2.04
CA THR A 22 -14.80 -13.96 -2.21
C THR A 22 -15.51 -14.08 -3.52
N PRO A 23 -16.82 -14.16 -3.52
CA PRO A 23 -17.64 -13.61 -4.57
C PRO A 23 -17.74 -12.08 -4.35
N HIS A 24 -16.65 -11.35 -4.57
CA HIS A 24 -16.76 -9.91 -4.77
C HIS A 24 -17.18 -9.71 -6.23
N PRO A 25 -18.05 -8.72 -6.54
CA PRO A 25 -18.46 -8.43 -7.93
C PRO A 25 -17.27 -8.08 -8.84
N PHE A 26 -16.11 -7.82 -8.24
CA PHE A 26 -14.84 -7.62 -8.93
C PHE A 26 -13.86 -8.73 -8.54
N ASP A 27 -13.07 -9.19 -9.49
CA ASP A 27 -12.03 -10.22 -9.26
C ASP A 27 -11.01 -9.80 -8.20
N TYR A 28 -10.81 -8.48 -8.03
CA TYR A 28 -9.91 -7.89 -7.06
C TYR A 28 -10.42 -6.53 -6.58
N SER A 29 -10.39 -6.29 -5.26
CA SER A 29 -10.63 -4.99 -4.65
C SER A 29 -9.65 -4.77 -3.49
N ARG A 30 -8.71 -3.84 -3.70
CA ARG A 30 -7.70 -3.47 -2.69
C ARG A 30 -8.37 -2.93 -1.41
N GLY A 31 -9.34 -2.04 -1.57
CA GLY A 31 -10.08 -1.48 -0.45
C GLY A 31 -10.84 -2.54 0.37
N TYR A 32 -11.42 -3.52 -0.29
CA TYR A 32 -12.05 -4.66 0.41
C TYR A 32 -11.01 -5.45 1.21
N GLY A 33 -9.87 -5.81 0.60
CA GLY A 33 -8.79 -6.53 1.29
C GLY A 33 -8.26 -5.79 2.51
N PHE A 34 -8.04 -4.49 2.38
CA PHE A 34 -7.57 -3.64 3.48
C PHE A 34 -8.59 -3.55 4.62
N ASN A 35 -9.88 -3.43 4.31
CA ASN A 35 -10.93 -3.43 5.32
C ASN A 35 -11.01 -4.76 6.09
N GLU A 36 -10.88 -5.88 5.39
CA GLU A 36 -10.87 -7.20 6.03
C GLU A 36 -9.65 -7.38 6.95
N GLY A 37 -8.47 -6.92 6.51
CA GLY A 37 -7.27 -6.90 7.35
C GLY A 37 -7.46 -6.05 8.61
N ALA A 38 -8.04 -4.86 8.47
CA ALA A 38 -8.28 -3.95 9.57
C ALA A 38 -9.19 -4.53 10.68
N LYS A 39 -10.13 -5.41 10.33
CA LYS A 39 -11.05 -6.06 11.29
C LYS A 39 -10.37 -7.02 12.25
N VAL A 40 -9.24 -7.58 11.85
CA VAL A 40 -8.54 -8.65 12.60
C VAL A 40 -7.23 -8.19 13.23
N THR A 41 -6.86 -6.93 13.04
CA THR A 41 -5.71 -6.32 13.71
C THR A 41 -6.16 -5.59 14.97
N ASP A 42 -5.29 -5.47 15.98
CA ASP A 42 -5.54 -4.81 17.26
C ASP A 42 -4.57 -3.66 17.57
N GLY A 43 -3.56 -3.42 16.73
CA GLY A 43 -2.60 -2.33 16.88
C GLY A 43 -3.23 -0.94 16.80
N ASP A 44 -2.62 0.04 17.45
CA ASP A 44 -3.07 1.45 17.43
C ASP A 44 -2.93 2.10 16.05
N TYR A 45 -1.99 1.60 15.26
CA TYR A 45 -1.75 2.00 13.87
C TYR A 45 -1.81 0.80 12.94
N MET A 46 -2.27 1.02 11.73
CA MET A 46 -2.36 0.04 10.65
C MET A 46 -1.54 0.52 9.45
N ILE A 47 -0.75 -0.37 8.88
CA ILE A 47 0.00 -0.14 7.64
C ILE A 47 -0.75 -0.83 6.51
N PHE A 48 -1.19 -0.06 5.53
CA PHE A 48 -1.81 -0.56 4.30
C PHE A 48 -0.76 -0.45 3.21
N ALA A 49 -0.31 -1.57 2.68
CA ALA A 49 0.81 -1.61 1.75
C ALA A 49 0.54 -2.54 0.57
N ASP A 50 0.99 -2.13 -0.61
CA ASP A 50 1.14 -3.02 -1.75
C ASP A 50 2.35 -3.95 -1.52
N ASN A 51 2.34 -5.11 -2.14
CA ASN A 51 3.35 -6.14 -1.93
C ASN A 51 4.68 -5.90 -2.67
N ASP A 52 4.75 -4.86 -3.46
CA ASP A 52 5.90 -4.46 -4.27
C ASP A 52 6.58 -3.16 -3.77
N ILE A 53 6.28 -2.75 -2.54
CA ILE A 53 6.85 -1.58 -1.90
C ILE A 53 7.89 -2.00 -0.84
N LEU A 54 9.05 -1.33 -0.88
CA LEU A 54 10.06 -1.42 0.15
C LEU A 54 10.07 -0.12 0.96
N LEU A 55 9.86 -0.24 2.25
CA LEU A 55 9.96 0.87 3.19
C LEU A 55 11.41 1.03 3.67
N HIS A 56 11.81 2.28 3.91
CA HIS A 56 13.11 2.55 4.50
C HIS A 56 13.20 1.93 5.91
N GLU A 57 14.31 1.29 6.24
CA GLU A 57 14.47 0.59 7.53
C GLU A 57 14.33 1.52 8.74
N ASP A 58 14.81 2.76 8.65
CA ASP A 58 14.71 3.74 9.73
C ASP A 58 13.28 4.22 9.98
N LEU A 59 12.38 4.08 9.00
CA LEU A 59 10.96 4.31 9.24
C LEU A 59 10.43 3.28 10.26
N LEU A 60 10.78 2.01 10.10
CA LEU A 60 10.35 0.97 11.02
C LEU A 60 11.04 1.09 12.39
N LYS A 61 12.34 1.40 12.43
CA LYS A 61 13.10 1.62 13.67
C LYS A 61 12.56 2.80 14.49
N ASN A 62 12.06 3.83 13.84
CA ASN A 62 11.55 5.05 14.48
C ASN A 62 10.02 5.19 14.39
N PHE A 63 9.32 4.09 14.13
CA PHE A 63 7.90 4.06 13.78
C PHE A 63 7.03 4.88 14.74
N GLU A 64 7.02 4.51 16.01
CA GLU A 64 6.18 5.17 17.02
C GLU A 64 6.42 6.69 17.10
N LYS A 65 7.68 7.11 17.06
CA LYS A 65 8.05 8.52 17.09
C LYS A 65 7.54 9.28 15.85
N LEU A 66 7.58 8.64 14.69
CA LEU A 66 7.20 9.27 13.43
C LEU A 66 5.68 9.41 13.28
N VAL A 67 4.92 8.37 13.65
CA VAL A 67 3.47 8.34 13.46
C VAL A 67 2.69 8.98 14.59
N SER A 68 3.32 9.14 15.76
CA SER A 68 2.66 9.67 16.97
C SER A 68 1.99 11.02 16.72
N GLY A 69 0.71 11.07 17.07
CA GLY A 69 -0.09 12.29 16.96
C GLY A 69 -0.60 12.60 15.54
N TYR A 70 -0.45 11.68 14.58
CA TYR A 70 -1.07 11.76 13.26
C TYR A 70 -2.14 10.69 13.10
N ASP A 71 -3.21 11.01 12.38
CA ASP A 71 -4.28 10.07 12.05
C ASP A 71 -4.05 9.38 10.72
N PHE A 72 -3.38 10.07 9.80
CA PHE A 72 -2.95 9.58 8.50
C PHE A 72 -1.48 9.95 8.28
N PHE A 73 -0.67 8.99 7.88
CA PHE A 73 0.76 9.22 7.71
C PHE A 73 1.24 8.64 6.39
N VAL A 74 1.88 9.49 5.58
CA VAL A 74 2.50 9.10 4.31
C VAL A 74 3.93 8.66 4.63
N PRO A 75 4.28 7.38 4.45
CA PRO A 75 5.55 6.82 4.94
C PRO A 75 6.75 7.18 4.07
N SER A 76 6.61 8.11 3.13
CA SER A 76 7.71 8.49 2.24
C SER A 76 7.74 9.98 1.92
N GLN A 77 8.95 10.49 1.67
CA GLN A 77 9.17 11.78 1.06
C GLN A 77 9.12 11.67 -0.46
N LYS A 78 9.75 10.64 -1.04
CA LYS A 78 9.77 10.35 -2.46
C LYS A 78 9.40 8.89 -2.71
N PHE A 79 8.83 8.67 -3.87
CA PHE A 79 8.52 7.35 -4.41
C PHE A 79 9.53 7.04 -5.53
N LEU A 80 10.41 6.09 -5.30
CA LEU A 80 11.53 5.78 -6.18
C LEU A 80 11.29 4.42 -6.85
N ASN A 81 11.18 4.40 -8.19
CA ASN A 81 11.05 3.14 -8.91
C ASN A 81 12.41 2.47 -9.07
N ILE A 82 12.50 1.20 -8.72
CA ILE A 82 13.67 0.35 -8.97
C ILE A 82 13.59 -0.19 -10.41
N SER A 83 14.73 -0.35 -11.06
CA SER A 83 14.81 -0.98 -12.37
C SER A 83 14.49 -2.47 -12.28
N ARG A 84 14.10 -3.08 -13.41
CA ARG A 84 13.80 -4.52 -13.48
C ARG A 84 14.95 -5.40 -12.99
N ASP A 85 16.18 -5.04 -13.35
CA ASP A 85 17.36 -5.79 -12.92
C ASP A 85 17.68 -5.55 -11.44
N GLY A 86 17.49 -4.33 -10.94
CA GLY A 86 17.58 -4.03 -9.51
C GLY A 86 16.54 -4.80 -8.70
N THR A 87 15.30 -4.87 -9.18
CA THR A 87 14.22 -5.67 -8.55
C THR A 87 14.61 -7.15 -8.41
N LYS A 88 15.16 -7.77 -9.46
CA LYS A 88 15.62 -9.16 -9.39
C LYS A 88 16.70 -9.37 -8.34
N LYS A 89 17.63 -8.44 -8.22
CA LYS A 89 18.71 -8.49 -7.21
C LYS A 89 18.16 -8.36 -5.80
N VAL A 90 17.26 -7.40 -5.58
CA VAL A 90 16.59 -7.24 -4.28
C VAL A 90 15.82 -8.50 -3.88
N ILE A 91 15.07 -9.11 -4.81
CA ILE A 91 14.34 -10.38 -4.56
C ILE A 91 15.34 -11.54 -4.26
N ALA A 92 16.52 -11.51 -4.88
CA ALA A 92 17.59 -12.48 -4.60
C ALA A 92 18.30 -12.25 -3.24
N GLY A 93 17.96 -11.20 -2.51
CA GLY A 93 18.50 -10.90 -1.19
C GLY A 93 19.64 -9.89 -1.17
N ASP A 94 19.94 -9.23 -2.31
CA ASP A 94 20.93 -8.16 -2.34
C ASP A 94 20.40 -6.92 -1.60
N ASN A 95 21.29 -6.19 -0.94
CA ASN A 95 20.95 -4.90 -0.36
C ASN A 95 20.58 -3.90 -1.46
N LEU A 96 19.63 -3.00 -1.14
CA LEU A 96 19.23 -1.95 -2.05
C LEU A 96 20.41 -1.05 -2.42
N ASP A 97 20.60 -0.83 -3.73
CA ASP A 97 21.62 0.06 -4.28
C ASP A 97 20.94 1.17 -5.10
N GLU A 98 21.27 2.42 -4.81
CA GLU A 98 20.74 3.58 -5.52
C GLU A 98 21.06 3.56 -7.02
N ALA A 99 22.12 2.87 -7.44
CA ALA A 99 22.44 2.66 -8.85
C ALA A 99 21.35 1.89 -9.61
N TRP A 100 20.45 1.21 -8.91
CA TRP A 100 19.34 0.46 -9.51
C TRP A 100 18.07 1.27 -9.69
N LEU A 101 18.10 2.55 -9.32
CA LEU A 101 16.96 3.43 -9.54
C LEU A 101 16.69 3.55 -11.03
N GLY A 102 15.44 3.37 -11.40
CA GLY A 102 14.99 3.46 -12.78
C GLY A 102 15.15 4.87 -13.35
N ARG A 103 15.23 4.99 -14.68
CA ARG A 103 15.35 6.28 -15.39
C ARG A 103 14.13 7.21 -15.20
N ASN A 104 13.05 6.71 -14.67
CA ASN A 104 11.89 7.52 -14.34
C ASN A 104 12.23 8.41 -13.14
N ARG A 105 12.03 9.72 -13.34
CA ARG A 105 12.26 10.70 -12.27
C ARG A 105 11.53 10.27 -10.99
N PRO A 106 12.19 10.41 -9.81
CA PRO A 106 11.50 10.17 -8.55
C PRO A 106 10.23 11.00 -8.54
N ARG A 107 9.10 10.36 -8.37
CA ARG A 107 7.87 11.09 -8.07
C ARG A 107 8.01 11.55 -6.62
N VAL A 108 7.94 12.86 -6.40
CA VAL A 108 7.61 13.33 -5.07
C VAL A 108 6.27 12.67 -4.76
N ALA A 109 6.16 11.95 -3.66
CA ALA A 109 4.90 11.37 -3.25
C ALA A 109 3.95 12.55 -2.99
N ASP A 110 3.27 12.98 -4.06
CA ASP A 110 2.17 13.91 -3.92
C ASP A 110 1.22 13.31 -2.89
N ASN A 111 0.70 14.09 -2.04
CA ASN A 111 -0.17 13.82 -0.89
C ASN A 111 -1.01 12.52 -0.90
N GLY A 112 -0.81 11.63 -1.86
CA GLY A 112 -1.52 10.39 -2.06
C GLY A 112 -1.03 9.25 -1.16
N ALA A 113 -1.91 8.31 -0.89
CA ALA A 113 -1.64 7.06 -0.21
C ALA A 113 -1.07 5.98 -1.16
N GLY A 114 -0.58 6.39 -2.34
CA GLY A 114 -0.16 5.48 -3.40
C GLY A 114 0.89 4.47 -2.94
N GLY A 115 0.58 3.19 -3.09
CA GLY A 115 1.43 2.07 -2.72
C GLY A 115 1.44 1.75 -1.23
N VAL A 116 1.49 2.75 -0.34
CA VAL A 116 1.46 2.51 1.11
C VAL A 116 0.99 3.74 1.88
N CYS A 117 0.18 3.53 2.90
CA CYS A 117 -0.13 4.53 3.92
C CYS A 117 -0.24 3.91 5.31
N ILE A 118 -0.11 4.75 6.32
CA ILE A 118 -0.26 4.36 7.72
C ILE A 118 -1.42 5.19 8.30
N MET A 119 -2.33 4.53 9.00
CA MET A 119 -3.44 5.21 9.65
C MET A 119 -3.51 4.82 11.12
N SER A 120 -3.83 5.79 11.99
CA SER A 120 -4.28 5.45 13.31
C SER A 120 -5.59 4.64 13.22
N ARG A 121 -5.78 3.69 14.13
CA ARG A 121 -7.04 2.92 14.19
C ARG A 121 -8.25 3.85 14.30
N LYS A 122 -8.15 4.88 15.14
CA LYS A 122 -9.19 5.89 15.31
C LYS A 122 -9.48 6.61 13.97
N GLY A 123 -8.45 7.09 13.29
CA GLY A 123 -8.59 7.81 12.01
C GLY A 123 -9.21 6.93 10.92
N PHE A 124 -8.80 5.65 10.84
CA PHE A 124 -9.36 4.71 9.89
C PHE A 124 -10.87 4.51 10.06
N TYR A 125 -11.33 4.28 11.29
CA TYR A 125 -12.76 4.11 11.53
C TYR A 125 -13.54 5.43 11.43
N GLN A 126 -12.92 6.56 11.71
CA GLN A 126 -13.55 7.88 11.54
C GLN A 126 -13.89 8.16 10.07
N VAL A 127 -13.07 7.71 9.12
CA VAL A 127 -13.32 7.86 7.67
C VAL A 127 -14.10 6.68 7.07
N TYR A 128 -14.58 5.75 7.89
CA TYR A 128 -15.30 4.53 7.47
C TYR A 128 -14.50 3.58 6.58
N GLY A 129 -13.16 3.57 6.75
CA GLY A 129 -12.26 2.70 5.99
C GLY A 129 -12.18 3.00 4.50
N TRP A 130 -11.62 2.04 3.77
CA TRP A 130 -11.52 2.10 2.31
C TRP A 130 -12.87 1.86 1.64
N GLU A 131 -13.02 2.36 0.41
CA GLU A 131 -14.23 2.12 -0.38
C GLU A 131 -14.16 0.72 -1.01
N PRO A 132 -14.97 -0.25 -0.55
CA PRO A 132 -14.87 -1.63 -1.04
C PRO A 132 -15.49 -1.84 -2.41
N SER A 133 -16.35 -0.93 -2.88
CA SER A 133 -17.01 -1.03 -4.19
C SER A 133 -16.10 -0.69 -5.36
N ILE A 134 -14.93 -0.13 -5.08
CA ILE A 134 -13.92 0.12 -6.10
C ILE A 134 -13.17 -1.17 -6.38
N GLY A 135 -13.36 -1.71 -7.57
CA GLY A 135 -12.63 -2.85 -8.09
C GLY A 135 -11.59 -2.43 -9.11
N SER A 136 -10.58 -3.28 -9.34
CA SER A 136 -9.57 -3.04 -10.36
C SER A 136 -8.64 -1.84 -10.07
N TRP A 137 -7.96 -1.33 -11.08
CA TRP A 137 -7.03 -0.22 -10.98
C TRP A 137 -7.82 1.11 -11.05
N CYS A 138 -8.02 1.74 -9.91
CA CYS A 138 -8.88 2.92 -9.76
C CYS A 138 -8.26 3.88 -8.75
N PRO A 139 -8.66 5.16 -8.69
CA PRO A 139 -8.10 6.16 -7.78
C PRO A 139 -8.58 5.99 -6.32
N GLU A 140 -8.53 4.77 -5.79
CA GLU A 140 -8.92 4.47 -4.41
C GLU A 140 -8.04 5.20 -3.39
N ASP A 141 -6.77 5.44 -3.74
CA ASP A 141 -5.84 6.22 -2.92
C ASP A 141 -6.27 7.70 -2.84
N GLU A 142 -6.69 8.25 -3.97
CA GLU A 142 -7.19 9.64 -4.04
C GLU A 142 -8.50 9.79 -3.27
N LEU A 143 -9.37 8.77 -3.35
CA LEU A 143 -10.61 8.77 -2.58
C LEU A 143 -10.33 8.68 -1.08
N MET A 144 -9.42 7.80 -0.64
CA MET A 144 -9.01 7.73 0.76
C MET A 144 -8.46 9.08 1.20
N ARG A 145 -7.61 9.71 0.39
CA ARG A 145 -7.08 11.04 0.69
C ARG A 145 -8.18 12.09 0.82
N SER A 146 -9.17 12.08 -0.08
CA SER A 146 -10.33 12.99 -0.01
C SER A 146 -11.15 12.79 1.27
N LYS A 147 -11.32 11.54 1.71
CA LYS A 147 -11.95 11.24 3.01
C LYS A 147 -11.13 11.83 4.17
N VAL A 148 -9.82 11.61 4.18
CA VAL A 148 -8.90 12.13 5.21
C VAL A 148 -9.01 13.65 5.34
N ASP A 149 -8.99 14.36 4.20
CA ASP A 149 -9.13 15.82 4.16
C ASP A 149 -10.54 16.27 4.60
N THR A 150 -11.58 15.60 4.13
CA THR A 150 -12.99 15.95 4.45
C THR A 150 -13.28 15.79 5.95
N PHE A 151 -12.74 14.75 6.57
CA PHE A 151 -12.93 14.50 7.99
C PHE A 151 -11.94 15.26 8.88
N GLY A 152 -11.04 16.07 8.30
CA GLY A 152 -10.10 16.91 9.02
C GLY A 152 -9.07 16.12 9.83
N LEU A 153 -8.66 14.95 9.33
CA LEU A 153 -7.66 14.14 10.00
C LEU A 153 -6.28 14.80 9.95
N LYS A 154 -5.52 14.61 11.03
CA LYS A 154 -4.15 15.14 11.11
C LYS A 154 -3.19 14.29 10.28
N ILE A 155 -2.53 14.92 9.31
CA ILE A 155 -1.65 14.26 8.36
C ILE A 155 -0.20 14.52 8.69
N GLY A 156 0.60 13.43 8.68
CA GLY A 156 2.04 13.46 8.80
C GLY A 156 2.73 12.86 7.57
N ARG A 157 4.04 13.11 7.47
CA ARG A 157 4.87 12.58 6.39
C ARG A 157 6.25 12.21 6.90
N SER A 158 6.77 11.07 6.41
CA SER A 158 8.12 10.61 6.66
C SER A 158 9.17 11.49 5.95
N PRO A 159 10.35 11.69 6.54
CA PRO A 159 11.50 12.26 5.86
C PRO A 159 12.24 11.25 4.97
N TYR A 160 11.89 9.97 5.02
CA TYR A 160 12.55 8.89 4.28
C TYR A 160 11.90 8.66 2.92
N ASP A 161 12.64 8.06 2.00
CA ASP A 161 12.13 7.62 0.71
C ASP A 161 11.58 6.18 0.79
N MET A 162 10.72 5.79 -0.14
CA MET A 162 10.31 4.41 -0.35
C MET A 162 10.56 3.98 -1.77
N TYR A 163 10.64 2.67 -1.98
CA TYR A 163 11.05 2.09 -3.24
C TYR A 163 9.97 1.16 -3.77
N HIS A 164 9.72 1.25 -5.07
CA HIS A 164 8.76 0.41 -5.76
C HIS A 164 9.48 -0.54 -6.70
N LEU A 165 9.25 -1.82 -6.51
CA LEU A 165 9.81 -2.88 -7.34
C LEU A 165 9.16 -2.85 -8.73
N ASP A 166 9.96 -3.12 -9.77
CA ASP A 166 9.44 -3.22 -11.14
C ASP A 166 8.62 -4.50 -11.32
N HIS A 167 7.43 -4.38 -11.86
CA HIS A 167 6.58 -5.50 -12.21
C HIS A 167 5.88 -5.30 -13.56
N ASP A 168 5.36 -6.38 -14.15
CA ASP A 168 4.64 -6.30 -15.43
C ASP A 168 3.22 -5.71 -15.22
N THR A 169 3.03 -4.50 -15.71
CA THR A 169 1.74 -3.79 -15.63
C THR A 169 0.78 -4.11 -16.79
N LYS A 170 1.13 -5.01 -17.71
CA LYS A 170 0.30 -5.31 -18.90
C LYS A 170 -1.05 -5.91 -18.53
N ALA A 171 -1.09 -6.78 -17.52
CA ALA A 171 -2.32 -7.37 -17.04
C ALA A 171 -3.27 -6.31 -16.47
N HIS A 172 -2.76 -5.38 -15.66
CA HIS A 172 -3.51 -4.28 -15.07
C HIS A 172 -4.09 -3.34 -16.13
N ARG A 173 -3.32 -2.99 -17.17
CA ARG A 173 -3.79 -2.15 -18.29
C ARG A 173 -4.90 -2.81 -19.11
N LYS A 174 -4.89 -4.15 -19.19
CA LYS A 174 -5.95 -4.90 -19.88
C LYS A 174 -7.25 -4.87 -19.09
N LEU A 175 -7.19 -5.01 -17.76
CA LEU A 175 -8.35 -4.94 -16.87
C LEU A 175 -8.96 -3.53 -16.84
N ALA A 176 -8.14 -2.48 -16.76
CA ALA A 176 -8.62 -1.11 -16.80
C ALA A 176 -9.44 -0.82 -18.08
N ARG A 177 -8.97 -1.28 -19.25
CA ARG A 177 -9.68 -1.10 -20.53
C ARG A 177 -11.01 -1.87 -20.65
N LEU A 178 -11.24 -2.88 -19.83
CA LEU A 178 -12.51 -3.63 -19.80
C LEU A 178 -13.57 -2.90 -18.98
N ASN A 179 -13.17 -2.05 -18.07
CA ASN A 179 -14.09 -1.26 -17.23
C ASN A 179 -14.52 0.06 -17.89
N ASP A 180 -13.86 0.47 -18.97
CA ASP A 180 -14.23 1.68 -19.77
C ASP A 180 -15.33 1.39 -20.83
N LYS A 181 -15.93 0.20 -20.80
CA LYS A 181 -17.03 -0.22 -21.69
C LYS A 181 -18.28 -0.53 -20.87
#